data_196891ef20a3b8a0969969023b3c419f
#
_entry.id   196891ef20a3b8a0969969023b3c419f
#
_cell.length_a   1.000
_cell.length_b   1.000
_cell.length_c   1.000
_cell.angle_alpha   90.00
_cell.angle_beta   90.00
_cell.angle_gamma   90.00
#
_symmetry.space_group_name_H-M   'P 1'
#
loop_
_entity.id
_entity.type
_entity.pdbx_description
1 polymer ?
#
loop_
_entity_poly.entity_id
_entity_poly.type
_entity_poly.pdbx_seq_one_letter_code
_entity_poly.pdbx_strand_id
1 'polypeptide(L)'
;MDINAMKFLSKRLSLLVAALLAFTMAASVVPAAAQEISPEHLALARKYVDLTDKANIYEAALIKTAIDTMSTITNQNPELVEQTNTAIEKTLAEYKGRKGDLMDQFARVYALNFSMEEMTAIVAFYDSPVGQKLTNANANLNEGMQTIMGIFEANLKREFFAKVRAELKAAGFDT
;
A
#
# COMPACT_ATOMS: atom_id res chain seq x y z
N MET A 1 69.13 20.83 -15.79
CA MET A 1 67.77 20.32 -15.98
C MET A 1 66.92 21.51 -16.40
N ASP A 2 66.44 21.52 -17.63
CA ASP A 2 65.99 22.71 -18.35
C ASP A 2 64.58 23.15 -17.81
N ILE A 3 64.53 24.38 -17.30
CA ILE A 3 63.29 24.98 -16.73
C ILE A 3 62.16 25.05 -17.78
N ASN A 4 62.48 25.09 -19.05
CA ASN A 4 61.53 25.09 -20.14
C ASN A 4 60.88 23.72 -20.37
N ALA A 5 61.58 22.63 -20.13
CA ALA A 5 61.02 21.27 -20.21
C ALA A 5 59.97 21.01 -19.10
N MET A 6 60.22 21.54 -17.91
CA MET A 6 59.30 21.41 -16.77
C MET A 6 58.01 22.22 -16.96
N LYS A 7 58.08 23.39 -17.59
CA LYS A 7 56.87 24.19 -17.94
C LYS A 7 56.02 23.55 -19.05
N PHE A 8 56.66 22.81 -19.96
CA PHE A 8 55.99 22.11 -21.06
C PHE A 8 55.26 20.86 -20.57
N LEU A 9 55.84 20.12 -19.59
CA LEU A 9 55.20 18.97 -18.96
C LEU A 9 54.00 19.39 -18.09
N SER A 10 54.13 20.50 -17.34
CA SER A 10 53.05 20.97 -16.49
C SER A 10 51.79 21.41 -17.26
N LYS A 11 51.98 22.06 -18.42
CA LYS A 11 50.88 22.47 -19.32
C LYS A 11 50.16 21.29 -19.97
N ARG A 12 50.89 20.21 -20.33
CA ARG A 12 50.29 19.01 -20.93
C ARG A 12 49.55 18.18 -19.86
N LEU A 13 50.08 18.14 -18.65
CA LEU A 13 49.42 17.47 -17.52
C LEU A 13 48.11 18.19 -17.10
N SER A 14 48.12 19.54 -17.12
CA SER A 14 46.90 20.33 -16.81
C SER A 14 45.81 20.16 -17.88
N LEU A 15 46.19 20.02 -19.16
CA LEU A 15 45.24 19.79 -20.24
C LEU A 15 44.63 18.37 -20.21
N LEU A 16 45.40 17.36 -19.80
CA LEU A 16 44.91 15.98 -19.62
C LEU A 16 43.99 15.85 -18.43
N VAL A 17 44.27 16.55 -17.33
CA VAL A 17 43.37 16.56 -16.13
C VAL A 17 42.07 17.30 -16.44
N ALA A 18 42.12 18.41 -17.22
CA ALA A 18 40.91 19.13 -17.63
C ALA A 18 40.03 18.31 -18.60
N ALA A 19 40.67 17.51 -19.49
CA ALA A 19 39.92 16.61 -20.38
C ALA A 19 39.28 15.41 -19.64
N LEU A 20 39.93 14.90 -18.57
CA LEU A 20 39.37 13.82 -17.73
C LEU A 20 38.20 14.30 -16.87
N LEU A 21 38.27 15.55 -16.38
CA LEU A 21 37.17 16.15 -15.61
C LEU A 21 35.96 16.53 -16.47
N ALA A 22 36.13 16.83 -17.74
CA ALA A 22 35.03 17.11 -18.67
C ALA A 22 34.28 15.85 -19.11
N PHE A 23 34.91 14.67 -19.04
CA PHE A 23 34.30 13.39 -19.45
C PHE A 23 33.41 12.77 -18.32
N THR A 24 33.56 13.21 -17.08
CA THR A 24 32.77 12.68 -15.95
C THR A 24 31.47 13.43 -15.71
N MET A 25 31.18 14.53 -16.42
CA MET A 25 29.91 15.29 -16.28
C MET A 25 28.85 14.95 -17.34
N ALA A 26 29.07 13.97 -18.18
CA ALA A 26 27.99 13.37 -18.99
C ALA A 26 27.30 12.21 -18.24
N ALA A 27 27.15 12.31 -16.93
CA ALA A 27 26.14 11.55 -16.24
C ALA A 27 24.78 12.08 -16.76
N SER A 28 24.24 11.36 -17.72
CA SER A 28 22.89 11.55 -18.23
C SER A 28 21.97 11.67 -17.03
N VAL A 29 21.52 12.89 -16.75
CA VAL A 29 20.29 13.09 -16.00
C VAL A 29 19.23 12.48 -16.90
N VAL A 30 19.00 11.18 -16.75
CA VAL A 30 17.78 10.56 -17.23
C VAL A 30 16.70 11.31 -16.46
N PRO A 31 15.87 12.13 -17.11
CA PRO A 31 14.71 12.64 -16.41
C PRO A 31 14.00 11.41 -15.87
N ALA A 32 13.68 11.40 -14.60
CA ALA A 32 12.68 10.49 -14.07
C ALA A 32 11.37 10.88 -14.78
N ALA A 33 11.25 10.46 -16.03
CA ALA A 33 9.98 10.43 -16.73
C ALA A 33 9.10 9.64 -15.78
N ALA A 34 8.08 10.26 -15.23
CA ALA A 34 7.01 9.57 -14.54
C ALA A 34 6.66 8.40 -15.48
N GLN A 35 6.93 7.18 -15.02
CA GLN A 35 6.80 6.00 -15.84
C GLN A 35 5.36 5.95 -16.31
N GLU A 36 5.11 6.33 -17.57
CA GLU A 36 3.76 6.27 -18.12
C GLU A 36 3.36 4.79 -18.12
N ILE A 37 2.40 4.48 -17.26
CA ILE A 37 1.86 3.14 -17.16
C ILE A 37 1.12 2.87 -18.46
N SER A 38 1.54 1.85 -19.22
CA SER A 38 0.83 1.51 -20.45
C SER A 38 -0.60 1.03 -20.14
N PRO A 39 -1.54 1.20 -21.08
CA PRO A 39 -2.90 0.70 -20.91
C PRO A 39 -2.96 -0.79 -20.59
N GLU A 40 -2.09 -1.60 -21.19
CA GLU A 40 -2.00 -3.06 -20.97
C GLU A 40 -1.53 -3.36 -19.55
N HIS A 41 -0.54 -2.62 -19.04
CA HIS A 41 -0.05 -2.77 -17.67
C HIS A 41 -1.16 -2.42 -16.65
N LEU A 42 -1.86 -1.32 -16.89
CA LEU A 42 -2.98 -0.92 -16.06
C LEU A 42 -4.11 -1.97 -16.08
N ALA A 43 -4.39 -2.55 -17.24
CA ALA A 43 -5.41 -3.59 -17.38
C ALA A 43 -5.05 -4.87 -16.60
N LEU A 44 -3.77 -5.28 -16.60
CA LEU A 44 -3.29 -6.40 -15.77
C LEU A 44 -3.44 -6.10 -14.27
N ALA A 45 -3.03 -4.91 -13.85
CA ALA A 45 -3.18 -4.49 -12.47
C ALA A 45 -4.65 -4.41 -12.06
N ARG A 46 -5.54 -3.95 -12.96
CA ARG A 46 -6.99 -3.96 -12.74
C ARG A 46 -7.54 -5.37 -12.60
N LYS A 47 -7.11 -6.30 -13.45
CA LYS A 47 -7.51 -7.71 -13.34
C LYS A 47 -7.12 -8.29 -11.97
N TYR A 48 -5.92 -7.98 -11.48
CA TYR A 48 -5.51 -8.40 -10.13
C TYR A 48 -6.43 -7.84 -9.04
N VAL A 49 -6.74 -6.54 -9.08
CA VAL A 49 -7.65 -5.91 -8.12
C VAL A 49 -9.02 -6.60 -8.12
N ASP A 50 -9.59 -6.86 -9.30
CA ASP A 50 -10.89 -7.52 -9.43
C ASP A 50 -10.87 -8.98 -8.93
N LEU A 51 -9.75 -9.71 -9.10
CA LEU A 51 -9.57 -11.06 -8.57
C LEU A 51 -9.47 -11.11 -7.04
N THR A 52 -9.02 -10.05 -6.41
CA THR A 52 -8.69 -10.00 -4.98
C THR A 52 -9.68 -9.19 -4.13
N ASP A 53 -10.56 -8.38 -4.72
CA ASP A 53 -11.60 -7.60 -4.00
C ASP A 53 -12.76 -8.50 -3.53
N LYS A 54 -12.47 -9.46 -2.66
CA LYS A 54 -13.49 -10.33 -2.05
C LYS A 54 -14.23 -9.67 -0.88
N ALA A 55 -13.64 -8.64 -0.31
CA ALA A 55 -14.23 -7.88 0.80
C ALA A 55 -15.25 -6.83 0.31
N ASN A 56 -15.38 -6.64 -1.01
CA ASN A 56 -16.23 -5.59 -1.58
C ASN A 56 -16.01 -4.23 -0.90
N ILE A 57 -14.74 -3.80 -0.89
CA ILE A 57 -14.28 -2.62 -0.11
C ILE A 57 -15.12 -1.37 -0.43
N TYR A 58 -15.47 -1.17 -1.71
CA TYR A 58 -16.28 -0.03 -2.11
C TYR A 58 -17.69 -0.09 -1.52
N GLU A 59 -18.34 -1.23 -1.64
CA GLU A 59 -19.70 -1.45 -1.14
C GLU A 59 -19.74 -1.30 0.39
N ALA A 60 -18.76 -1.86 1.09
CA ALA A 60 -18.65 -1.72 2.55
C ALA A 60 -18.47 -0.25 2.98
N ALA A 61 -17.62 0.51 2.29
CA ALA A 61 -17.43 1.94 2.54
C ALA A 61 -18.72 2.75 2.26
N LEU A 62 -19.41 2.41 1.19
CA LEU A 62 -20.65 3.09 0.80
C LEU A 62 -21.78 2.83 1.83
N ILE A 63 -21.96 1.59 2.28
CA ILE A 63 -22.93 1.23 3.32
C ILE A 63 -22.58 1.93 4.64
N LYS A 64 -21.30 1.91 5.03
CA LYS A 64 -20.87 2.61 6.25
C LYS A 64 -21.19 4.10 6.17
N THR A 65 -20.90 4.75 5.06
CA THR A 65 -21.20 6.17 4.85
C THR A 65 -22.71 6.45 4.93
N ALA A 66 -23.53 5.57 4.38
CA ALA A 66 -25.00 5.70 4.48
C ALA A 66 -25.50 5.62 5.93
N ILE A 67 -24.97 4.66 6.70
CA ILE A 67 -25.31 4.49 8.14
C ILE A 67 -24.88 5.73 8.94
N ASP A 68 -23.65 6.19 8.74
CA ASP A 68 -23.11 7.37 9.44
C ASP A 68 -23.92 8.64 9.08
N THR A 69 -24.34 8.78 7.82
CA THR A 69 -25.18 9.90 7.35
C THR A 69 -26.58 9.83 7.98
N MET A 70 -27.20 8.64 7.99
CA MET A 70 -28.49 8.41 8.64
C MET A 70 -28.43 8.84 10.11
N SER A 71 -27.46 8.31 10.85
CA SER A 71 -27.26 8.64 12.25
C SER A 71 -27.06 10.14 12.49
N THR A 72 -26.24 10.80 11.65
CA THR A 72 -25.95 12.22 11.78
C THR A 72 -27.21 13.08 11.62
N ILE A 73 -28.03 12.78 10.62
CA ILE A 73 -29.24 13.57 10.32
C ILE A 73 -30.32 13.33 11.36
N THR A 74 -30.59 12.05 11.69
CA THR A 74 -31.70 11.70 12.58
C THR A 74 -31.43 12.01 14.05
N ASN A 75 -30.17 12.07 14.48
CA ASN A 75 -29.82 12.56 15.82
C ASN A 75 -30.14 14.05 16.01
N GLN A 76 -30.09 14.85 14.94
CA GLN A 76 -30.42 16.27 14.97
C GLN A 76 -31.88 16.57 14.62
N ASN A 77 -32.49 15.68 13.81
CA ASN A 77 -33.84 15.84 13.28
C ASN A 77 -34.57 14.48 13.32
N PRO A 78 -35.05 14.04 14.50
CA PRO A 78 -35.65 12.72 14.63
C PRO A 78 -36.93 12.50 13.79
N GLU A 79 -37.58 13.59 13.40
CA GLU A 79 -38.80 13.57 12.56
C GLU A 79 -38.48 13.26 11.08
N LEU A 80 -37.21 13.32 10.65
CA LEU A 80 -36.81 13.15 9.25
C LEU A 80 -36.36 11.72 8.89
N VAL A 81 -36.63 10.71 9.74
CA VAL A 81 -36.13 9.33 9.51
C VAL A 81 -36.55 8.78 8.16
N GLU A 82 -37.83 8.87 7.79
CA GLU A 82 -38.34 8.32 6.51
C GLU A 82 -37.78 9.09 5.30
N GLN A 83 -37.76 10.42 5.38
CA GLN A 83 -37.24 11.27 4.30
C GLN A 83 -35.74 11.03 4.09
N THR A 84 -34.98 10.88 5.18
CA THR A 84 -33.55 10.58 5.14
C THR A 84 -33.30 9.21 4.52
N ASN A 85 -34.06 8.19 4.89
CA ASN A 85 -33.95 6.86 4.29
C ASN A 85 -34.16 6.90 2.78
N THR A 86 -35.25 7.53 2.33
CA THR A 86 -35.55 7.69 0.91
C THR A 86 -34.42 8.43 0.15
N ALA A 87 -33.87 9.49 0.75
CA ALA A 87 -32.77 10.24 0.16
C ALA A 87 -31.50 9.41 0.07
N ILE A 88 -31.18 8.62 1.11
CA ILE A 88 -30.04 7.71 1.14
C ILE A 88 -30.17 6.63 0.06
N GLU A 89 -31.32 5.98 -0.07
CA GLU A 89 -31.55 4.95 -1.09
C GLU A 89 -31.29 5.49 -2.51
N LYS A 90 -31.81 6.68 -2.82
CA LYS A 90 -31.59 7.35 -4.09
C LYS A 90 -30.10 7.64 -4.30
N THR A 91 -29.43 8.19 -3.30
CA THR A 91 -28.00 8.53 -3.35
C THR A 91 -27.14 7.27 -3.52
N LEU A 92 -27.45 6.18 -2.81
CA LEU A 92 -26.75 4.90 -2.99
C LEU A 92 -26.83 4.37 -4.42
N ALA A 93 -28.01 4.51 -5.07
CA ALA A 93 -28.18 4.08 -6.46
C ALA A 93 -27.28 4.89 -7.43
N GLU A 94 -27.12 6.20 -7.20
CA GLU A 94 -26.23 7.05 -7.98
C GLU A 94 -24.75 6.70 -7.77
N TYR A 95 -24.35 6.37 -6.54
CA TYR A 95 -22.96 6.09 -6.21
C TYR A 95 -22.50 4.66 -6.60
N LYS A 96 -23.41 3.72 -6.81
CA LYS A 96 -23.04 2.34 -7.26
C LYS A 96 -22.15 2.32 -8.51
N GLY A 97 -22.34 3.26 -9.43
CA GLY A 97 -21.55 3.35 -10.66
C GLY A 97 -20.09 3.79 -10.48
N ARG A 98 -19.73 4.34 -9.31
CA ARG A 98 -18.39 4.89 -9.06
C ARG A 98 -17.35 3.89 -8.56
N LYS A 99 -17.73 2.62 -8.36
CA LYS A 99 -16.79 1.55 -7.96
C LYS A 99 -15.60 1.48 -8.91
N GLY A 100 -15.85 1.60 -10.22
CA GLY A 100 -14.81 1.54 -11.26
C GLY A 100 -13.67 2.51 -10.99
N ASP A 101 -13.98 3.76 -10.66
CA ASP A 101 -13.00 4.82 -10.42
C ASP A 101 -12.04 4.49 -9.27
N LEU A 102 -12.55 3.88 -8.18
CA LEU A 102 -11.73 3.45 -7.05
C LEU A 102 -10.83 2.27 -7.43
N MET A 103 -11.40 1.27 -8.13
CA MET A 103 -10.64 0.11 -8.56
C MET A 103 -9.52 0.48 -9.55
N ASP A 104 -9.75 1.47 -10.41
CA ASP A 104 -8.72 1.99 -11.32
C ASP A 104 -7.60 2.72 -10.57
N GLN A 105 -7.92 3.43 -9.49
CA GLN A 105 -6.90 4.02 -8.62
C GLN A 105 -6.06 2.94 -7.91
N PHE A 106 -6.70 1.87 -7.41
CA PHE A 106 -5.97 0.74 -6.85
C PHE A 106 -5.09 0.05 -7.89
N ALA A 107 -5.61 -0.20 -9.10
CA ALA A 107 -4.83 -0.76 -10.19
C ALA A 107 -3.59 0.08 -10.51
N ARG A 108 -3.72 1.41 -10.50
CA ARG A 108 -2.60 2.32 -10.73
C ARG A 108 -1.51 2.19 -9.65
N VAL A 109 -1.90 2.00 -8.38
CA VAL A 109 -0.94 1.76 -7.29
C VAL A 109 -0.15 0.47 -7.55
N TYR A 110 -0.80 -0.61 -7.96
CA TYR A 110 -0.11 -1.87 -8.29
C TYR A 110 0.80 -1.72 -9.51
N ALA A 111 0.33 -1.09 -10.58
CA ALA A 111 1.12 -0.87 -11.78
C ALA A 111 2.35 0.04 -11.56
N LEU A 112 2.34 0.89 -10.54
CA LEU A 112 3.50 1.70 -10.14
C LEU A 112 4.53 0.89 -9.33
N ASN A 113 4.12 -0.19 -8.67
CA ASN A 113 4.99 -0.96 -7.78
C ASN A 113 5.52 -2.27 -8.39
N PHE A 114 4.89 -2.78 -9.43
CA PHE A 114 5.25 -4.04 -10.09
C PHE A 114 5.42 -3.82 -11.59
N SER A 115 6.41 -4.48 -12.18
CA SER A 115 6.59 -4.49 -13.64
C SER A 115 5.48 -5.25 -14.35
N MET A 116 5.40 -5.12 -15.67
CA MET A 116 4.44 -5.85 -16.50
C MET A 116 4.62 -7.37 -16.36
N GLU A 117 5.87 -7.85 -16.32
CA GLU A 117 6.18 -9.27 -16.15
C GLU A 117 5.75 -9.78 -14.77
N GLU A 118 6.04 -9.00 -13.71
CA GLU A 118 5.64 -9.33 -12.34
C GLU A 118 4.11 -9.36 -12.21
N MET A 119 3.42 -8.36 -12.75
CA MET A 119 1.96 -8.34 -12.76
C MET A 119 1.36 -9.53 -13.53
N THR A 120 1.99 -9.93 -14.64
CA THR A 120 1.56 -11.11 -15.39
C THR A 120 1.65 -12.37 -14.54
N ALA A 121 2.77 -12.56 -13.81
CA ALA A 121 2.95 -13.71 -12.93
C ALA A 121 1.98 -13.69 -11.73
N ILE A 122 1.76 -12.53 -11.13
CA ILE A 122 0.82 -12.33 -10.03
C ILE A 122 -0.60 -12.66 -10.49
N VAL A 123 -1.04 -12.11 -11.61
CA VAL A 123 -2.37 -12.37 -12.16
C VAL A 123 -2.54 -13.85 -12.49
N ALA A 124 -1.54 -14.50 -13.10
CA ALA A 124 -1.59 -15.92 -13.40
C ALA A 124 -1.74 -16.78 -12.14
N PHE A 125 -1.05 -16.43 -11.05
CA PHE A 125 -1.23 -17.10 -9.77
C PHE A 125 -2.65 -16.93 -9.22
N TYR A 126 -3.15 -15.70 -9.11
CA TYR A 126 -4.46 -15.42 -8.53
C TYR A 126 -5.63 -15.92 -9.40
N ASP A 127 -5.43 -16.07 -10.71
CA ASP A 127 -6.40 -16.66 -11.63
C ASP A 127 -6.42 -18.21 -11.57
N SER A 128 -5.39 -18.83 -10.98
CA SER A 128 -5.29 -20.29 -10.82
C SER A 128 -6.26 -20.82 -9.74
N PRO A 129 -6.60 -22.11 -9.76
CA PRO A 129 -7.46 -22.71 -8.73
C PRO A 129 -6.92 -22.55 -7.31
N VAL A 130 -5.60 -22.63 -7.12
CA VAL A 130 -4.99 -22.45 -5.78
C VAL A 130 -4.99 -21.00 -5.34
N GLY A 131 -4.75 -20.05 -6.25
CA GLY A 131 -4.84 -18.62 -5.99
C GLY A 131 -6.27 -18.20 -5.61
N GLN A 132 -7.28 -18.67 -6.35
CA GLN A 132 -8.68 -18.44 -6.02
C GLN A 132 -9.06 -19.04 -4.65
N LYS A 133 -8.59 -20.26 -4.35
CA LYS A 133 -8.80 -20.89 -3.04
C LYS A 133 -8.17 -20.05 -1.92
N LEU A 134 -6.95 -19.55 -2.10
CA LEU A 134 -6.27 -18.72 -1.12
C LEU A 134 -7.04 -17.41 -0.90
N THR A 135 -7.42 -16.71 -1.96
CA THR A 135 -8.18 -15.45 -1.89
C THR A 135 -9.50 -15.63 -1.14
N ASN A 136 -10.23 -16.69 -1.43
CA ASN A 136 -11.51 -16.97 -0.78
C ASN A 136 -11.34 -17.38 0.70
N ALA A 137 -10.22 -18.01 1.06
CA ALA A 137 -9.93 -18.44 2.42
C ALA A 137 -9.35 -17.32 3.31
N ASN A 138 -8.82 -16.25 2.74
CA ASN A 138 -8.06 -15.22 3.47
C ASN A 138 -8.82 -14.62 4.66
N ALA A 139 -10.12 -14.37 4.54
CA ALA A 139 -10.92 -13.84 5.63
C ALA A 139 -10.94 -14.79 6.84
N ASN A 140 -11.24 -16.06 6.60
CA ASN A 140 -11.30 -17.09 7.65
C ASN A 140 -9.90 -17.38 8.24
N LEU A 141 -8.84 -17.36 7.40
CA LEU A 141 -7.47 -17.53 7.86
C LEU A 141 -7.05 -16.38 8.79
N ASN A 142 -7.38 -15.14 8.43
CA ASN A 142 -7.09 -13.97 9.25
C ASN A 142 -7.84 -14.01 10.58
N GLU A 143 -9.11 -14.37 10.59
CA GLU A 143 -9.90 -14.55 11.81
C GLU A 143 -9.30 -15.63 12.72
N GLY A 144 -8.92 -16.77 12.16
CA GLY A 144 -8.25 -17.85 12.90
C GLY A 144 -6.92 -17.39 13.52
N MET A 145 -6.10 -16.67 12.75
CA MET A 145 -4.84 -16.13 13.25
C MET A 145 -5.05 -15.08 14.35
N GLN A 146 -6.03 -14.19 14.23
CA GLN A 146 -6.37 -13.23 15.28
C GLN A 146 -6.83 -13.91 16.56
N THR A 147 -7.63 -14.96 16.45
CA THR A 147 -8.06 -15.78 17.61
C THR A 147 -6.87 -16.39 18.34
N ILE A 148 -5.93 -16.99 17.60
CA ILE A 148 -4.71 -17.58 18.17
C ILE A 148 -3.85 -16.50 18.85
N MET A 149 -3.67 -15.34 18.19
CA MET A 149 -2.93 -14.21 18.77
C MET A 149 -3.57 -13.70 20.06
N GLY A 150 -4.87 -13.56 20.11
CA GLY A 150 -5.58 -13.13 21.33
C GLY A 150 -5.36 -14.09 22.52
N ILE A 151 -5.38 -15.39 22.28
CA ILE A 151 -5.06 -16.41 23.29
C ILE A 151 -3.60 -16.30 23.75
N PHE A 152 -2.68 -16.20 22.80
CA PHE A 152 -1.25 -16.07 23.08
C PHE A 152 -0.94 -14.82 23.91
N GLU A 153 -1.46 -13.67 23.52
CA GLU A 153 -1.26 -12.40 24.23
C GLU A 153 -1.82 -12.44 25.65
N ALA A 154 -2.99 -13.05 25.85
CA ALA A 154 -3.57 -13.21 27.18
C ALA A 154 -2.70 -14.07 28.11
N ASN A 155 -2.10 -15.13 27.59
CA ASN A 155 -1.17 -15.99 28.33
C ASN A 155 0.14 -15.25 28.61
N LEU A 156 0.73 -14.63 27.58
CA LEU A 156 1.97 -13.85 27.68
C LEU A 156 1.84 -12.74 28.74
N LYS A 157 0.74 -12.00 28.72
CA LYS A 157 0.48 -10.94 29.71
C LYS A 157 0.52 -11.45 31.14
N ARG A 158 -0.12 -12.60 31.40
CA ARG A 158 -0.13 -13.22 32.76
C ARG A 158 1.28 -13.65 33.18
N GLU A 159 1.98 -14.35 32.32
CA GLU A 159 3.33 -14.86 32.59
C GLU A 159 4.34 -13.73 32.77
N PHE A 160 4.30 -12.75 31.87
CA PHE A 160 5.19 -11.59 31.91
C PHE A 160 4.96 -10.77 33.19
N PHE A 161 3.69 -10.51 33.53
CA PHE A 161 3.37 -9.78 34.77
C PHE A 161 3.87 -10.52 36.02
N ALA A 162 3.67 -11.83 36.08
CA ALA A 162 4.15 -12.64 37.20
C ALA A 162 5.68 -12.59 37.33
N LYS A 163 6.39 -12.68 36.22
CA LYS A 163 7.87 -12.57 36.19
C LYS A 163 8.34 -11.19 36.66
N VAL A 164 7.75 -10.11 36.13
CA VAL A 164 8.10 -8.74 36.54
C VAL A 164 7.89 -8.54 38.03
N ARG A 165 6.76 -9.02 38.58
CA ARG A 165 6.54 -8.97 40.03
C ARG A 165 7.58 -9.75 40.83
N ALA A 166 7.98 -10.92 40.36
CA ALA A 166 9.02 -11.70 41.01
C ALA A 166 10.35 -10.97 41.05
N GLU A 167 10.74 -10.35 39.95
CA GLU A 167 11.98 -9.52 39.87
C GLU A 167 11.92 -8.30 40.77
N LEU A 168 10.80 -7.60 40.82
CA LEU A 168 10.63 -6.44 41.70
C LEU A 168 10.72 -6.87 43.18
N LYS A 169 10.10 -8.00 43.54
CA LYS A 169 10.21 -8.55 44.90
C LYS A 169 11.63 -8.95 45.25
N ALA A 170 12.37 -9.56 44.33
CA ALA A 170 13.79 -9.90 44.53
C ALA A 170 14.66 -8.64 44.71
N ALA A 171 14.28 -7.52 44.07
CA ALA A 171 14.94 -6.21 44.24
C ALA A 171 14.50 -5.44 45.49
N GLY A 172 13.63 -6.01 46.35
CA GLY A 172 13.17 -5.41 47.60
C GLY A 172 11.94 -4.49 47.48
N PHE A 173 11.25 -4.51 46.33
CA PHE A 173 10.00 -3.78 46.12
C PHE A 173 8.80 -4.72 46.30
N ASP A 174 7.89 -4.34 47.20
CA ASP A 174 6.66 -5.10 47.40
C ASP A 174 5.55 -4.56 46.47
N THR A 175 4.99 -5.43 45.57
CA THR A 175 4.04 -5.01 44.51
C THR A 175 2.83 -5.94 44.48
#